data_110245166d930cd0adbe3f5ca5feedc9
#
_entry.id   110245166d930cd0adbe3f5ca5feedc9
#
_cell.length_a   1.000
_cell.length_b   1.000
_cell.length_c   1.000
_cell.angle_alpha   90.00
_cell.angle_beta   90.00
_cell.angle_gamma   90.00
#
_symmetry.space_group_name_H-M   'P 1'
#
loop_
_entity.id
_entity.type
_entity.pdbx_description
1 polymer ?
#
loop_
_entity_poly.entity_id
_entity_poly.type
_entity_poly.pdbx_seq_one_letter_code
_entity_poly.pdbx_strand_id
1 'polypeptide(L)'
;LLRKSKLLDVNKINEDTIYIDGFNLIITLEVALSKGILIKGSDGCIKDLAGLRGTYKLIDKTDYAIELIGKFLDEKSVLSVIFYLDSPVSNSGNLKLKILDILNLYNIKTEVILVNNADVILENLDRVVTSDAAILDKCISYFDLSTYIIEKYINEANIIDLRCNY
;
A
#
# COMPACT_ATOMS: atom_id res chain seq x y z
N LEU A 1 11.58 -10.68 13.76
CA LEU A 1 11.68 -12.06 13.25
C LEU A 1 10.34 -12.63 12.81
N LEU A 2 9.26 -12.44 13.61
CA LEU A 2 7.93 -12.97 13.29
C LEU A 2 7.32 -12.38 12.01
N ARG A 3 7.50 -11.08 11.74
CA ARG A 3 6.98 -10.44 10.51
C ARG A 3 7.59 -11.01 9.25
N LYS A 4 8.91 -11.24 9.24
CA LYS A 4 9.61 -11.78 8.06
C LYS A 4 9.10 -13.16 7.64
N SER A 5 8.61 -13.98 8.58
CA SER A 5 8.04 -15.29 8.26
C SER A 5 6.67 -15.21 7.57
N LYS A 6 6.01 -14.06 7.65
CA LYS A 6 4.71 -13.80 7.02
C LYS A 6 4.83 -13.12 5.65
N LEU A 7 6.02 -12.60 5.30
CA LEU A 7 6.26 -11.94 4.03
C LEU A 7 6.19 -12.96 2.89
N LEU A 8 5.28 -12.72 1.97
CA LEU A 8 5.11 -13.54 0.78
C LEU A 8 6.04 -13.10 -0.35
N ASP A 9 6.47 -14.07 -1.16
CA ASP A 9 7.18 -13.79 -2.39
C ASP A 9 6.27 -13.04 -3.37
N VAL A 10 6.72 -11.89 -3.83
CA VAL A 10 5.98 -11.04 -4.78
C VAL A 10 5.64 -11.77 -6.10
N ASN A 11 6.40 -12.80 -6.46
CA ASN A 11 6.10 -13.60 -7.65
C ASN A 11 4.84 -14.47 -7.51
N LYS A 12 4.30 -14.59 -6.29
CA LYS A 12 3.04 -15.28 -5.98
C LYS A 12 1.84 -14.34 -5.83
N ILE A 13 2.02 -13.06 -6.13
CA ILE A 13 0.98 -12.04 -5.91
C ILE A 13 -0.25 -12.25 -6.80
N ASN A 14 -0.09 -12.91 -7.95
CA ASN A 14 -1.15 -13.18 -8.91
C ASN A 14 -1.91 -14.51 -8.66
N GLU A 15 -1.54 -15.27 -7.63
CA GLU A 15 -2.20 -16.56 -7.35
C GLU A 15 -3.63 -16.42 -6.82
N ASP A 16 -3.95 -15.30 -6.14
CA ASP A 16 -5.27 -15.04 -5.57
C ASP A 16 -5.46 -13.54 -5.32
N THR A 17 -6.65 -13.15 -4.86
CA THR A 17 -6.99 -11.78 -4.47
C THR A 17 -6.04 -11.25 -3.39
N ILE A 18 -5.66 -9.99 -3.50
CA ILE A 18 -4.91 -9.26 -2.47
C ILE A 18 -5.78 -8.19 -1.83
N TYR A 19 -5.50 -7.90 -0.57
CA TYR A 19 -6.25 -6.96 0.26
C TYR A 19 -5.36 -5.79 0.64
N ILE A 20 -5.71 -4.60 0.14
CA ILE A 20 -4.84 -3.42 0.21
C ILE A 20 -5.34 -2.44 1.26
N ASP A 21 -4.45 -2.08 2.18
CA ASP A 21 -4.57 -0.92 3.06
C ASP A 21 -4.39 0.34 2.20
N GLY A 22 -5.52 0.90 1.75
CA GLY A 22 -5.51 1.87 0.66
C GLY A 22 -4.82 3.18 1.06
N PHE A 23 -5.15 3.76 2.21
CA PHE A 23 -4.50 5.00 2.66
C PHE A 23 -3.01 4.78 2.93
N ASN A 24 -2.64 3.70 3.59
CA ASN A 24 -1.24 3.40 3.89
C ASN A 24 -0.39 3.32 2.62
N LEU A 25 -0.80 2.53 1.63
CA LEU A 25 -0.06 2.37 0.39
C LEU A 25 0.02 3.68 -0.41
N ILE A 26 -1.12 4.35 -0.61
CA ILE A 26 -1.19 5.57 -1.44
C ILE A 26 -0.40 6.71 -0.81
N ILE A 27 -0.55 6.95 0.50
CA ILE A 27 0.19 8.01 1.20
C ILE A 27 1.69 7.75 1.17
N THR A 28 2.12 6.52 1.40
CA THR A 28 3.55 6.18 1.30
C THR A 28 4.12 6.49 -0.08
N LEU A 29 3.38 6.19 -1.16
CA LEU A 29 3.79 6.53 -2.52
C LEU A 29 3.75 8.03 -2.80
N GLU A 30 2.74 8.75 -2.29
CA GLU A 30 2.67 10.22 -2.40
C GLU A 30 3.88 10.88 -1.72
N VAL A 31 4.27 10.41 -0.54
CA VAL A 31 5.47 10.89 0.17
C VAL A 31 6.72 10.61 -0.65
N ALA A 32 6.85 9.41 -1.22
CA ALA A 32 7.98 9.05 -2.09
C ALA A 32 8.08 9.96 -3.31
N LEU A 33 6.96 10.20 -4.00
CA LEU A 33 6.87 11.06 -5.19
C LEU A 33 7.13 12.53 -4.88
N SER A 34 6.82 12.96 -3.67
CA SER A 34 7.05 14.32 -3.17
C SER A 34 8.45 14.52 -2.57
N LYS A 35 9.33 13.51 -2.64
CA LYS A 35 10.67 13.49 -2.04
C LYS A 35 10.67 13.72 -0.52
N GLY A 36 9.54 13.39 0.13
CA GLY A 36 9.44 13.39 1.58
C GLY A 36 10.26 12.26 2.20
N ILE A 37 10.52 12.38 3.50
CA ILE A 37 11.34 11.39 4.22
C ILE A 37 10.57 10.08 4.39
N LEU A 38 11.19 9.01 3.95
CA LEU A 38 10.74 7.64 4.16
C LEU A 38 11.76 6.89 5.01
N ILE A 39 11.29 5.92 5.79
CA ILE A 39 12.14 5.06 6.62
C ILE A 39 12.02 3.62 6.16
N LYS A 40 13.16 2.99 5.89
CA LYS A 40 13.24 1.53 5.71
C LYS A 40 13.57 0.89 7.06
N GLY A 41 12.57 0.21 7.62
CA GLY A 41 12.67 -0.40 8.94
C GLY A 41 13.49 -1.69 8.96
N SER A 42 13.71 -2.25 10.15
CA SER A 42 14.42 -3.53 10.33
C SER A 42 13.69 -4.73 9.71
N ASP A 43 12.37 -4.62 9.50
CA ASP A 43 11.56 -5.58 8.77
C ASP A 43 11.75 -5.51 7.25
N GLY A 44 12.43 -4.48 6.75
CA GLY A 44 12.68 -4.21 5.34
C GLY A 44 11.61 -3.36 4.67
N CYS A 45 10.47 -3.11 5.32
CA CYS A 45 9.38 -2.31 4.76
C CYS A 45 9.71 -0.82 4.76
N ILE A 46 9.37 -0.15 3.66
CA ILE A 46 9.43 1.31 3.57
C ILE A 46 8.14 1.90 4.11
N LYS A 47 8.28 2.87 4.99
CA LYS A 47 7.18 3.54 5.72
C LYS A 47 7.34 5.04 5.64
N ASP A 48 6.21 5.76 5.56
CA ASP A 48 6.21 7.21 5.76
C ASP A 48 6.14 7.59 7.25
N LEU A 49 6.47 8.84 7.53
CA LEU A 49 6.38 9.42 8.88
C LEU A 49 5.12 10.28 9.07
N ALA A 50 4.34 10.50 8.02
CA ALA A 50 3.27 11.48 8.02
C ALA A 50 2.11 11.11 8.95
N GLY A 51 1.81 9.82 9.12
CA GLY A 51 0.74 9.32 9.96
C GLY A 51 -0.64 9.89 9.59
N LEU A 52 -1.56 9.06 9.17
CA LEU A 52 -2.92 9.49 8.89
C LEU A 52 -3.66 9.82 10.21
N ARG A 53 -4.11 11.06 10.38
CA ARG A 53 -4.81 11.54 11.60
C ARG A 53 -6.25 12.00 11.32
N GLY A 54 -7.01 11.24 10.53
CA GLY A 54 -8.40 11.56 10.23
C GLY A 54 -8.62 12.61 9.13
N THR A 55 -7.56 13.27 8.66
CA THR A 55 -7.61 14.22 7.55
C THR A 55 -6.71 13.75 6.41
N TYR A 56 -7.31 13.65 5.22
CA TYR A 56 -6.60 13.36 3.98
C TYR A 56 -7.06 14.32 2.88
N LYS A 57 -6.13 14.74 2.04
CA LYS A 57 -6.44 15.52 0.83
C LYS A 57 -5.77 14.86 -0.36
N LEU A 58 -6.51 14.75 -1.47
CA LEU A 58 -5.92 14.39 -2.74
C LEU A 58 -4.96 15.51 -3.16
N ILE A 59 -3.79 15.12 -3.60
CA ILE A 59 -2.74 16.03 -4.07
C ILE A 59 -2.43 15.75 -5.55
N ASP A 60 -1.58 16.54 -6.18
CA ASP A 60 -1.15 16.34 -7.57
C ASP A 60 -0.43 14.99 -7.80
N LYS A 61 0.13 14.39 -6.75
CA LYS A 61 0.80 13.07 -6.80
C LYS A 61 -0.15 11.88 -6.66
N THR A 62 -1.40 12.08 -6.20
CA THR A 62 -2.35 10.98 -5.92
C THR A 62 -2.64 10.14 -7.16
N ASP A 63 -2.97 10.77 -8.28
CA ASP A 63 -3.26 10.07 -9.53
C ASP A 63 -2.08 9.23 -9.97
N TYR A 64 -0.88 9.80 -9.96
CA TYR A 64 0.33 9.10 -10.35
C TYR A 64 0.68 7.94 -9.40
N ALA A 65 0.47 8.11 -8.10
CA ALA A 65 0.62 7.01 -7.13
C ALA A 65 -0.28 5.82 -7.48
N ILE A 66 -1.56 6.08 -7.80
CA ILE A 66 -2.51 5.03 -8.17
C ILE A 66 -2.13 4.39 -9.52
N GLU A 67 -1.68 5.19 -10.50
CA GLU A 67 -1.16 4.68 -11.78
C GLU A 67 0.02 3.73 -11.59
N LEU A 68 0.96 4.05 -10.69
CA LEU A 68 2.09 3.16 -10.37
C LEU A 68 1.63 1.84 -9.74
N ILE A 69 0.61 1.90 -8.88
CA ILE A 69 0.00 0.68 -8.33
C ILE A 69 -0.58 -0.15 -9.46
N GLY A 70 -1.42 0.44 -10.32
CA GLY A 70 -2.04 -0.24 -11.46
C GLY A 70 -1.01 -0.86 -12.40
N LYS A 71 0.02 -0.12 -12.75
CA LYS A 71 1.12 -0.59 -13.59
C LYS A 71 1.83 -1.79 -12.98
N PHE A 72 2.16 -1.73 -11.69
CA PHE A 72 2.83 -2.83 -10.99
C PHE A 72 1.96 -4.08 -10.95
N LEU A 73 0.68 -3.93 -10.60
CA LEU A 73 -0.27 -5.04 -10.53
C LEU A 73 -0.50 -5.69 -11.90
N ASP A 74 -0.59 -4.89 -12.97
CA ASP A 74 -0.74 -5.37 -14.34
C ASP A 74 0.51 -6.13 -14.81
N GLU A 75 1.70 -5.58 -14.59
CA GLU A 75 2.98 -6.25 -14.90
C GLU A 75 3.14 -7.58 -14.16
N LYS A 76 2.56 -7.71 -12.97
CA LYS A 76 2.55 -8.95 -12.18
C LYS A 76 1.37 -9.87 -12.51
N SER A 77 0.52 -9.50 -13.47
CA SER A 77 -0.68 -10.26 -13.86
C SER A 77 -1.65 -10.51 -12.71
N VAL A 78 -1.77 -9.56 -11.80
CA VAL A 78 -2.77 -9.63 -10.70
C VAL A 78 -4.15 -9.45 -11.29
N LEU A 79 -5.07 -10.34 -10.96
CA LEU A 79 -6.42 -10.37 -11.53
C LEU A 79 -7.47 -9.70 -10.64
N SER A 80 -7.25 -9.67 -9.32
CA SER A 80 -8.24 -9.18 -8.37
C SER A 80 -7.61 -8.50 -7.16
N VAL A 81 -8.12 -7.31 -6.83
CA VAL A 81 -7.69 -6.54 -5.67
C VAL A 81 -8.88 -5.94 -4.93
N ILE A 82 -8.79 -5.88 -3.62
CA ILE A 82 -9.77 -5.20 -2.76
C ILE A 82 -9.03 -4.17 -1.92
N PHE A 83 -9.38 -2.89 -2.08
CA PHE A 83 -8.90 -1.81 -1.23
C PHE A 83 -9.86 -1.59 -0.08
N TYR A 84 -9.33 -1.46 1.13
CA TYR A 84 -10.06 -0.97 2.29
C TYR A 84 -9.64 0.47 2.60
N LEU A 85 -10.62 1.34 2.77
CA LEU A 85 -10.42 2.74 3.14
C LEU A 85 -11.25 3.08 4.38
N ASP A 86 -10.65 3.79 5.32
CA ASP A 86 -11.35 4.26 6.52
C ASP A 86 -12.37 5.34 6.15
N SER A 87 -13.66 5.05 6.28
CA SER A 87 -14.74 5.99 5.95
C SER A 87 -14.74 7.27 6.80
N PRO A 88 -14.32 7.26 8.09
CA PRO A 88 -14.20 8.49 8.87
C PRO A 88 -13.11 9.45 8.41
N VAL A 89 -12.15 8.98 7.61
CA VAL A 89 -11.09 9.83 7.05
C VAL A 89 -11.67 10.72 5.96
N SER A 90 -11.38 12.02 6.01
CA SER A 90 -11.86 12.97 5.01
C SER A 90 -11.42 12.58 3.60
N ASN A 91 -12.27 12.83 2.61
CA ASN A 91 -12.06 12.49 1.19
C ASN A 91 -11.93 10.99 0.88
N SER A 92 -12.28 10.09 1.79
CA SER A 92 -12.26 8.64 1.53
C SER A 92 -13.14 8.25 0.34
N GLY A 93 -14.32 8.85 0.21
CA GLY A 93 -15.21 8.64 -0.94
C GLY A 93 -14.61 9.14 -2.25
N ASN A 94 -13.98 10.31 -2.25
CA ASN A 94 -13.29 10.84 -3.43
C ASN A 94 -12.11 9.97 -3.85
N LEU A 95 -11.34 9.49 -2.86
CA LEU A 95 -10.22 8.57 -3.13
C LEU A 95 -10.73 7.25 -3.71
N LYS A 96 -11.82 6.70 -3.17
CA LYS A 96 -12.47 5.50 -3.72
C LYS A 96 -12.78 5.67 -5.21
N LEU A 97 -13.45 6.75 -5.59
CA LEU A 97 -13.79 7.01 -6.98
C LEU A 97 -12.55 7.13 -7.86
N LYS A 98 -11.52 7.80 -7.37
CA LYS A 98 -10.26 7.96 -8.07
C LYS A 98 -9.54 6.62 -8.32
N ILE A 99 -9.49 5.74 -7.30
CA ILE A 99 -8.90 4.40 -7.44
C ILE A 99 -9.65 3.61 -8.51
N LEU A 100 -10.98 3.57 -8.44
CA LEU A 100 -11.80 2.83 -9.40
C LEU A 100 -11.63 3.36 -10.83
N ASP A 101 -11.60 4.68 -11.01
CA ASP A 101 -11.46 5.32 -12.32
C ASP A 101 -10.11 4.99 -12.97
N ILE A 102 -9.02 5.14 -12.23
CA ILE A 102 -7.67 4.90 -12.75
C ILE A 102 -7.43 3.40 -12.98
N LEU A 103 -7.78 2.53 -12.01
CA LEU A 103 -7.55 1.10 -12.14
C LEU A 103 -8.45 0.41 -13.17
N ASN A 104 -9.57 1.04 -13.55
CA ASN A 104 -10.40 0.57 -14.66
C ASN A 104 -9.67 0.58 -16.03
N LEU A 105 -8.55 1.29 -16.14
CA LEU A 105 -7.69 1.27 -17.34
C LEU A 105 -6.86 -0.01 -17.46
N TYR A 106 -6.79 -0.81 -16.41
CA TYR A 106 -6.05 -2.07 -16.32
C TYR A 106 -7.01 -3.26 -16.28
N ASN A 107 -6.55 -4.43 -16.70
CA ASN A 107 -7.35 -5.66 -16.65
C ASN A 107 -7.33 -6.30 -15.23
N ILE A 108 -7.76 -5.51 -14.24
CA ILE A 108 -7.74 -5.89 -12.84
C ILE A 108 -9.14 -5.72 -12.26
N LYS A 109 -9.74 -6.79 -11.74
CA LYS A 109 -10.98 -6.68 -10.99
C LYS A 109 -10.70 -5.91 -9.70
N THR A 110 -11.19 -4.68 -9.61
CA THR A 110 -10.92 -3.77 -8.49
C THR A 110 -12.20 -3.51 -7.70
N GLU A 111 -12.15 -3.73 -6.40
CA GLU A 111 -13.17 -3.31 -5.45
C GLU A 111 -12.54 -2.31 -4.45
N VAL A 112 -13.32 -1.32 -4.04
CA VAL A 112 -12.93 -0.39 -2.98
C VAL A 112 -14.05 -0.31 -1.96
N ILE A 113 -13.76 -0.71 -0.75
CA ILE A 113 -14.72 -0.83 0.35
C ILE A 113 -14.41 0.24 1.40
N LEU A 114 -15.39 1.11 1.66
CA LEU A 114 -15.33 2.05 2.78
C LEU A 114 -15.78 1.34 4.04
N VAL A 115 -14.92 1.35 5.05
CA VAL A 115 -15.16 0.68 6.34
C VAL A 115 -14.91 1.63 7.49
N ASN A 116 -15.47 1.35 8.65
CA ASN A 116 -15.28 2.21 9.81
C ASN A 116 -13.82 2.16 10.34
N ASN A 117 -13.18 1.00 10.26
CA ASN A 117 -11.78 0.80 10.66
C ASN A 117 -11.15 -0.32 9.80
N ALA A 118 -10.27 0.05 8.87
CA ALA A 118 -9.60 -0.88 7.97
C ALA A 118 -8.64 -1.82 8.73
N ASP A 119 -7.98 -1.34 9.77
CA ASP A 119 -7.00 -2.12 10.53
C ASP A 119 -7.63 -3.39 11.11
N VAL A 120 -8.83 -3.26 11.72
CA VAL A 120 -9.57 -4.37 12.33
C VAL A 120 -9.93 -5.47 11.33
N ILE A 121 -10.12 -5.12 10.07
CA ILE A 121 -10.39 -6.07 8.98
C ILE A 121 -9.09 -6.70 8.52
N LEU A 122 -8.10 -5.88 8.17
CA LEU A 122 -6.84 -6.32 7.58
C LEU A 122 -6.01 -7.19 8.53
N GLU A 123 -6.06 -6.92 9.83
CA GLU A 123 -5.32 -7.70 10.83
C GLU A 123 -5.72 -9.17 10.92
N ASN A 124 -6.86 -9.55 10.33
CA ASN A 124 -7.36 -10.93 10.32
C ASN A 124 -7.25 -11.61 8.93
N LEU A 125 -6.72 -10.90 7.93
CA LEU A 125 -6.68 -11.40 6.56
C LEU A 125 -5.32 -11.99 6.20
N ASP A 126 -5.36 -12.80 5.15
CA ASP A 126 -4.21 -13.30 4.42
C ASP A 126 -3.90 -12.38 3.23
N ARG A 127 -2.69 -12.40 2.71
CA ARG A 127 -2.28 -11.68 1.48
C ARG A 127 -2.54 -10.16 1.55
N VAL A 128 -2.26 -9.57 2.70
CA VAL A 128 -2.46 -8.14 2.97
C VAL A 128 -1.34 -7.30 2.36
N VAL A 129 -1.67 -6.11 1.87
CA VAL A 129 -0.71 -5.11 1.41
C VAL A 129 -0.76 -3.92 2.35
N THR A 130 0.24 -3.78 3.20
CA THR A 130 0.42 -2.67 4.13
C THR A 130 1.87 -2.59 4.60
N SER A 131 2.28 -1.45 5.11
CA SER A 131 3.52 -1.27 5.88
C SER A 131 3.26 -0.95 7.36
N ASP A 132 1.98 -0.90 7.77
CA ASP A 132 1.62 -0.63 9.16
C ASP A 132 2.04 -1.78 10.08
N ALA A 133 2.83 -1.43 11.10
CA ALA A 133 3.41 -2.40 12.02
C ALA A 133 2.36 -3.19 12.82
N ALA A 134 1.26 -2.54 13.23
CA ALA A 134 0.21 -3.17 14.03
C ALA A 134 -0.54 -4.23 13.21
N ILE A 135 -0.81 -3.95 11.94
CA ILE A 135 -1.43 -4.92 11.03
C ILE A 135 -0.46 -6.06 10.72
N LEU A 136 0.81 -5.74 10.40
CA LEU A 136 1.84 -6.75 10.09
C LEU A 136 2.08 -7.73 11.24
N ASP A 137 1.92 -7.29 12.49
CA ASP A 137 2.07 -8.16 13.65
C ASP A 137 0.93 -9.19 13.78
N LYS A 138 -0.25 -8.90 13.25
CA LYS A 138 -1.46 -9.69 13.44
C LYS A 138 -1.91 -10.44 12.19
N CYS A 139 -1.80 -9.86 10.99
CA CYS A 139 -2.26 -10.48 9.75
C CYS A 139 -1.63 -11.86 9.52
N ILE A 140 -2.27 -12.68 8.71
CA ILE A 140 -1.80 -14.04 8.41
C ILE A 140 -0.56 -14.00 7.54
N SER A 141 -0.61 -13.24 6.44
CA SER A 141 0.53 -13.01 5.55
C SER A 141 0.42 -11.67 4.84
N TYR A 142 1.52 -11.18 4.26
CA TYR A 142 1.52 -9.89 3.58
C TYR A 142 2.50 -9.81 2.41
N PHE A 143 2.26 -8.83 1.53
CA PHE A 143 3.18 -8.37 0.49
C PHE A 143 3.65 -6.95 0.79
N ASP A 144 4.93 -6.68 0.60
CA ASP A 144 5.52 -5.34 0.76
C ASP A 144 5.53 -4.58 -0.58
N LEU A 145 4.33 -4.19 -1.05
CA LEU A 145 4.20 -3.50 -2.34
C LEU A 145 4.84 -2.12 -2.36
N SER A 146 4.77 -1.38 -1.26
CA SER A 146 5.35 -0.02 -1.22
C SER A 146 6.83 -0.04 -1.56
N THR A 147 7.59 -0.95 -0.96
CA THR A 147 9.02 -1.11 -1.24
C THR A 147 9.27 -1.48 -2.70
N TYR A 148 8.55 -2.47 -3.24
CA TYR A 148 8.72 -2.88 -4.64
C TYR A 148 8.41 -1.76 -5.64
N ILE A 149 7.30 -1.04 -5.44
CA ILE A 149 6.89 0.06 -6.32
C ILE A 149 7.90 1.21 -6.25
N ILE A 150 8.33 1.59 -5.04
CA ILE A 150 9.27 2.68 -4.84
C ILE A 150 10.62 2.34 -5.47
N GLU A 151 11.18 1.17 -5.18
CA GLU A 151 12.49 0.75 -5.71
C GLU A 151 12.47 0.60 -7.24
N LYS A 152 11.33 0.22 -7.83
CA LYS A 152 11.21 0.03 -9.27
C LYS A 152 10.98 1.32 -10.04
N TYR A 153 10.15 2.24 -9.53
CA TYR A 153 9.64 3.37 -10.31
C TYR A 153 10.00 4.74 -9.76
N ILE A 154 10.42 4.86 -8.49
CA ILE A 154 10.66 6.15 -7.84
C ILE A 154 12.12 6.26 -7.39
N ASN A 155 13.01 6.42 -8.36
CA ASN A 155 14.47 6.43 -8.13
C ASN A 155 14.96 7.58 -7.23
N GLU A 156 14.18 8.67 -7.13
CA GLU A 156 14.53 9.85 -6.34
C GLU A 156 13.90 9.86 -4.93
N ALA A 157 13.34 8.74 -4.48
CA ALA A 157 12.76 8.64 -3.14
C ALA A 157 13.83 8.88 -2.06
N ASN A 158 13.49 9.69 -1.05
CA ASN A 158 14.37 10.02 0.05
C ASN A 158 14.21 9.00 1.19
N ILE A 159 15.00 7.94 1.17
CA ILE A 159 14.89 6.80 2.09
C ILE A 159 16.04 6.82 3.09
N ILE A 160 15.70 6.83 4.39
CA ILE A 160 16.64 6.60 5.48
C ILE A 160 16.56 5.11 5.85
N ASP A 161 17.63 4.37 5.60
CA ASP A 161 17.71 2.94 5.91
C ASP A 161 18.18 2.74 7.36
N LEU A 162 17.30 2.24 8.21
CA LEU A 162 17.58 1.96 9.62
C LEU A 162 17.99 0.50 9.87
N ARG A 163 18.17 -0.29 8.84
CA ARG A 163 18.68 -1.65 9.02
C ARG A 163 20.13 -1.58 9.47
N CYS A 164 20.41 -2.13 10.64
CA CYS A 164 21.79 -2.23 11.12
C CYS A 164 22.60 -3.10 10.15
N ASN A 165 23.61 -2.50 9.52
CA ASN A 165 24.66 -3.26 8.85
C ASN A 165 25.57 -3.81 9.95
N TYR A 166 25.32 -5.03 10.41
CA TYR A 166 26.28 -5.81 11.19
C TYR A 166 27.03 -6.75 10.27
#